data_cd834ddb0274b03802e9fc0d00fc401e
#
_entry.id   cd834ddb0274b03802e9fc0d00fc401e
#
_cell.length_a   1.000
_cell.length_b   1.000
_cell.length_c   1.000
_cell.angle_alpha   90.00
_cell.angle_beta   90.00
_cell.angle_gamma   90.00
#
_symmetry.space_group_name_H-M   'P 1'
#
loop_
_entity.id
_entity.type
_entity.pdbx_description
1 polymer ?
#
loop_
_entity_poly.entity_id
_entity_poly.type
_entity_poly.pdbx_seq_one_letter_code
_entity_poly.pdbx_strand_id
1 'polypeptide(L)'
;MPASDSLVNAEGLTTIPSRFGPKETMDRLEAEIRTKELTIFARIDHAAGAAEVGLQLAPTNLIIFGNARGGTPLMQSAQTVGIDLPLKILVWQDAANNTWLSYNEPRWIAQRHGVAGVESTIDKMADLLAAIAREASGGH
;
A
#
# COMPACT_ATOMS: atom_id res chain seq x y z
N MET A 1 3.25 -21.65 -7.67
CA MET A 1 3.12 -20.85 -7.88
C MET A 1 3.42 -20.46 -8.50
N PRO A 2 3.43 -20.48 -8.79
CA PRO A 2 3.97 -19.50 -9.18
C PRO A 2 3.11 -18.45 -9.55
N ALA A 3 1.95 -18.34 -9.07
CA ALA A 3 1.16 -17.18 -9.33
C ALA A 3 1.94 -15.92 -9.04
N SER A 4 2.71 -15.96 -7.96
CA SER A 4 3.56 -14.82 -7.64
C SER A 4 4.63 -14.62 -8.71
N ASP A 5 5.09 -15.73 -9.32
CA ASP A 5 6.12 -15.61 -10.33
C ASP A 5 5.60 -14.97 -11.60
N SER A 6 4.29 -15.08 -11.84
CA SER A 6 3.73 -14.50 -13.05
C SER A 6 3.51 -13.00 -12.93
N LEU A 7 3.63 -12.46 -11.74
CA LEU A 7 3.46 -11.02 -11.55
C LEU A 7 4.74 -10.31 -11.92
N VAL A 8 4.61 -9.33 -12.79
CA VAL A 8 5.73 -8.46 -13.10
C VAL A 8 5.65 -7.32 -12.09
N ASN A 9 6.60 -7.30 -11.19
CA ASN A 9 6.61 -6.29 -10.16
C ASN A 9 7.39 -5.08 -10.62
N ALA A 10 6.79 -3.92 -10.45
CA ALA A 10 7.56 -2.70 -10.57
C ALA A 10 8.63 -2.69 -9.50
N GLU A 11 9.73 -2.02 -9.77
CA GLU A 11 10.82 -1.93 -8.82
C GLU A 11 10.31 -1.34 -7.50
N GLY A 12 10.66 -1.97 -6.40
CA GLY A 12 10.25 -1.51 -5.08
C GLY A 12 8.82 -1.83 -4.70
N LEU A 13 8.09 -2.56 -5.54
CA LEU A 13 6.70 -2.89 -5.28
C LEU A 13 6.59 -4.27 -4.65
N THR A 14 5.87 -4.37 -3.54
CA THR A 14 5.52 -5.66 -2.93
C THR A 14 4.06 -5.94 -3.22
N THR A 15 3.75 -7.14 -3.70
CA THR A 15 2.39 -7.57 -3.99
C THR A 15 2.14 -8.92 -3.32
N ILE A 16 1.08 -9.00 -2.53
CA ILE A 16 0.70 -10.23 -1.83
C ILE A 16 -0.75 -10.59 -2.15
N PRO A 17 -1.09 -11.89 -2.15
CA PRO A 17 -2.47 -12.29 -2.42
C PRO A 17 -3.34 -12.10 -1.21
N SER A 18 -4.64 -11.84 -1.43
CA SER A 18 -5.63 -11.82 -0.38
C SER A 18 -6.52 -13.06 -0.48
N ARG A 19 -6.92 -13.58 0.67
CA ARG A 19 -7.86 -14.68 0.77
C ARG A 19 -9.30 -14.23 0.52
N PHE A 20 -9.53 -12.93 0.50
CA PHE A 20 -10.87 -12.35 0.45
C PHE A 20 -11.07 -11.60 -0.86
N GLY A 21 -12.32 -11.27 -1.17
CA GLY A 21 -12.59 -10.42 -2.32
C GLY A 21 -12.16 -8.98 -2.05
N PRO A 22 -12.23 -8.13 -3.09
CA PRO A 22 -11.72 -6.75 -2.96
C PRO A 22 -12.40 -5.94 -1.88
N LYS A 23 -13.73 -6.06 -1.75
CA LYS A 23 -14.45 -5.26 -0.76
C LYS A 23 -14.07 -5.66 0.65
N GLU A 24 -14.08 -6.95 0.94
CA GLU A 24 -13.73 -7.41 2.28
C GLU A 24 -12.27 -7.09 2.59
N THR A 25 -11.37 -7.24 1.63
CA THR A 25 -9.96 -6.89 1.82
C THR A 25 -9.82 -5.42 2.19
N MET A 26 -10.52 -4.52 1.47
CA MET A 26 -10.49 -3.10 1.78
C MET A 26 -11.05 -2.79 3.17
N ASP A 27 -12.16 -3.44 3.53
CA ASP A 27 -12.76 -3.22 4.84
C ASP A 27 -11.82 -3.68 5.97
N ARG A 28 -11.18 -4.83 5.78
CA ARG A 28 -10.21 -5.34 6.74
C ARG A 28 -8.98 -4.44 6.82
N LEU A 29 -8.55 -3.93 5.68
CA LEU A 29 -7.41 -3.02 5.60
C LEU A 29 -7.69 -1.73 6.37
N GLU A 30 -8.84 -1.15 6.15
CA GLU A 30 -9.23 0.06 6.86
C GLU A 30 -9.29 -0.18 8.36
N ALA A 31 -9.88 -1.31 8.78
CA ALA A 31 -9.97 -1.65 10.20
C ALA A 31 -8.58 -1.80 10.82
N GLU A 32 -7.65 -2.43 10.10
CA GLU A 32 -6.28 -2.63 10.60
C GLU A 32 -5.56 -1.30 10.76
N ILE A 33 -5.73 -0.40 9.79
CA ILE A 33 -5.12 0.92 9.85
C ILE A 33 -5.64 1.68 11.07
N ARG A 34 -6.95 1.61 11.33
CA ARG A 34 -7.55 2.28 12.48
C ARG A 34 -7.08 1.67 13.80
N THR A 35 -6.94 0.34 13.85
CA THR A 35 -6.43 -0.35 15.03
C THR A 35 -5.03 0.13 15.39
N LYS A 36 -4.23 0.45 14.40
CA LYS A 36 -2.86 0.97 14.61
C LYS A 36 -2.85 2.47 14.87
N GLU A 37 -4.03 3.09 14.97
CA GLU A 37 -4.18 4.51 15.28
C GLU A 37 -3.50 5.40 14.24
N LEU A 38 -3.52 4.97 12.98
CA LEU A 38 -3.02 5.75 11.87
C LEU A 38 -4.16 6.57 11.27
N THR A 39 -3.79 7.67 10.63
CA THR A 39 -4.76 8.54 9.97
C THR A 39 -5.01 8.05 8.55
N ILE A 40 -6.29 7.93 8.18
CA ILE A 40 -6.66 7.64 6.81
C ILE A 40 -6.92 8.99 6.13
N PHE A 41 -6.13 9.28 5.10
CA PHE A 41 -6.25 10.56 4.39
C PHE A 41 -7.24 10.48 3.24
N ALA A 42 -7.33 9.33 2.57
CA ALA A 42 -8.22 9.17 1.44
C ALA A 42 -8.40 7.71 1.07
N ARG A 43 -9.55 7.40 0.48
CA ARG A 43 -9.81 6.15 -0.24
C ARG A 43 -10.20 6.56 -1.65
N ILE A 44 -9.56 5.94 -2.64
CA ILE A 44 -9.80 6.27 -4.03
C ILE A 44 -10.25 5.00 -4.74
N ASP A 45 -11.45 5.05 -5.32
CA ASP A 45 -12.01 3.93 -6.08
C ASP A 45 -11.79 4.21 -7.57
N HIS A 46 -10.71 3.63 -8.10
CA HIS A 46 -10.36 3.86 -9.50
C HIS A 46 -11.36 3.22 -10.46
N ALA A 47 -11.99 2.10 -10.05
CA ALA A 47 -12.99 1.45 -10.88
C ALA A 47 -14.23 2.32 -11.02
N ALA A 48 -14.65 2.99 -9.93
CA ALA A 48 -15.76 3.92 -9.97
C ALA A 48 -15.44 5.11 -10.86
N GLY A 49 -14.19 5.61 -10.76
CA GLY A 49 -13.74 6.70 -11.64
C GLY A 49 -13.78 6.32 -13.11
N ALA A 50 -13.36 5.09 -13.41
CA ALA A 50 -13.43 4.61 -14.79
C ALA A 50 -14.88 4.57 -15.29
N ALA A 51 -15.78 4.08 -14.45
CA ALA A 51 -17.19 3.98 -14.82
C ALA A 51 -17.79 5.35 -15.13
N GLU A 52 -17.38 6.38 -14.41
CA GLU A 52 -17.87 7.74 -14.62
C GLU A 52 -17.53 8.27 -16.01
N VAL A 53 -16.48 7.79 -16.63
CA VAL A 53 -16.09 8.22 -17.97
C VAL A 53 -16.37 7.15 -19.03
N GLY A 54 -17.21 6.16 -18.68
CA GLY A 54 -17.65 5.15 -19.63
C GLY A 54 -16.66 4.04 -19.90
N LEU A 55 -15.68 3.87 -19.01
CA LEU A 55 -14.68 2.81 -19.15
C LEU A 55 -14.89 1.74 -18.10
N GLN A 56 -14.36 0.56 -18.36
CA GLN A 56 -14.45 -0.55 -17.43
C GLN A 56 -13.07 -0.84 -16.82
N LEU A 57 -13.07 -1.04 -15.51
CA LEU A 57 -11.87 -1.39 -14.79
C LEU A 57 -12.28 -2.34 -13.67
N ALA A 58 -11.57 -3.43 -13.52
CA ALA A 58 -11.77 -4.34 -12.39
C ALA A 58 -11.55 -3.58 -11.09
N PRO A 59 -12.04 -4.10 -9.95
CA PRO A 59 -11.86 -3.41 -8.67
C PRO A 59 -10.41 -3.01 -8.46
N THR A 60 -10.20 -1.74 -8.19
CA THR A 60 -8.88 -1.14 -8.00
C THR A 60 -9.08 0.03 -7.03
N ASN A 61 -8.68 -0.19 -5.78
CA ASN A 61 -8.92 0.75 -4.69
C ASN A 61 -7.62 1.11 -3.99
N LEU A 62 -7.40 2.39 -3.78
CA LEU A 62 -6.21 2.88 -3.10
C LEU A 62 -6.61 3.48 -1.76
N ILE A 63 -5.90 3.11 -0.69
CA ILE A 63 -6.07 3.78 0.59
C ILE A 63 -4.76 4.46 0.94
N ILE A 64 -4.85 5.73 1.34
CA ILE A 64 -3.71 6.58 1.67
C ILE A 64 -3.78 6.87 3.16
N PHE A 65 -2.70 6.57 3.89
CA PHE A 65 -2.72 6.63 5.34
C PHE A 65 -1.32 6.86 5.90
N GLY A 66 -1.26 7.17 7.18
CA GLY A 66 0.01 7.34 7.86
C GLY A 66 -0.10 8.25 9.06
N ASN A 67 1.04 8.74 9.50
CA ASN A 67 1.07 9.78 10.51
C ASN A 67 2.34 10.62 10.35
N ALA A 68 2.30 11.82 10.91
CA ALA A 68 3.41 12.77 10.76
C ALA A 68 4.65 12.30 11.50
N ARG A 69 4.50 11.51 12.57
CA ARG A 69 5.65 11.03 13.33
C ARG A 69 6.53 10.12 12.51
N GLY A 70 5.92 9.32 11.63
CA GLY A 70 6.70 8.42 10.77
C GLY A 70 7.24 9.13 9.54
N GLY A 71 6.44 9.97 8.91
CA GLY A 71 6.81 10.57 7.64
C GLY A 71 7.75 11.76 7.75
N THR A 72 7.58 12.59 8.78
CA THR A 72 8.35 13.80 8.92
C THR A 72 9.86 13.56 9.00
N PRO A 73 10.35 12.56 9.77
CA PRO A 73 11.80 12.33 9.81
C PRO A 73 12.40 12.02 8.44
N LEU A 74 11.67 11.32 7.59
CA LEU A 74 12.16 11.05 6.24
C LEU A 74 12.24 12.33 5.41
N MET A 75 11.22 13.20 5.53
CA MET A 75 11.19 14.46 4.81
C MET A 75 12.23 15.44 5.33
N GLN A 76 12.58 15.36 6.62
CA GLN A 76 13.67 16.15 7.17
C GLN A 76 15.01 15.75 6.59
N SER A 77 15.17 14.47 6.25
CA SER A 77 16.37 13.98 5.60
C SER A 77 16.39 14.32 4.11
N ALA A 78 15.27 14.08 3.43
CA ALA A 78 15.16 14.33 1.99
C ALA A 78 13.75 14.78 1.69
N GLN A 79 13.56 16.06 1.54
CA GLN A 79 12.23 16.66 1.46
C GLN A 79 11.41 16.11 0.30
N THR A 80 12.07 15.74 -0.81
CA THR A 80 11.37 15.22 -1.98
C THR A 80 10.66 13.89 -1.73
N VAL A 81 11.00 13.20 -0.64
CA VAL A 81 10.31 11.94 -0.31
C VAL A 81 8.82 12.19 -0.05
N GLY A 82 8.45 13.44 0.21
CA GLY A 82 7.04 13.79 0.38
C GLY A 82 6.17 13.48 -0.82
N ILE A 83 6.77 13.33 -2.03
CA ILE A 83 5.99 12.94 -3.21
C ILE A 83 5.51 11.48 -3.09
N ASP A 84 6.24 10.65 -2.37
CA ASP A 84 5.93 9.23 -2.20
C ASP A 84 5.25 8.92 -0.88
N LEU A 85 5.02 9.93 -0.05
CA LEU A 85 4.28 9.81 1.20
C LEU A 85 2.96 10.58 1.05
N PRO A 86 1.94 10.27 1.84
CA PRO A 86 1.87 9.26 2.90
C PRO A 86 1.97 7.84 2.35
N LEU A 87 1.97 6.85 3.25
CA LEU A 87 1.92 5.45 2.85
C LEU A 87 0.60 5.15 2.14
N LYS A 88 0.61 4.14 1.29
CA LYS A 88 -0.59 3.75 0.58
C LYS A 88 -0.54 2.28 0.21
N ILE A 89 -1.71 1.66 0.17
CA ILE A 89 -1.87 0.27 -0.26
C ILE A 89 -2.97 0.23 -1.31
N LEU A 90 -2.68 -0.47 -2.40
CA LEU A 90 -3.62 -0.69 -3.48
C LEU A 90 -4.23 -2.09 -3.33
N VAL A 91 -5.56 -2.19 -3.33
CA VAL A 91 -6.25 -3.47 -3.38
C VAL A 91 -6.84 -3.59 -4.77
N TRP A 92 -6.51 -4.66 -5.48
CA TRP A 92 -6.93 -4.81 -6.86
C TRP A 92 -7.22 -6.26 -7.20
N GLN A 93 -8.04 -6.45 -8.21
CA GLN A 93 -8.46 -7.78 -8.64
C GLN A 93 -7.97 -7.98 -10.06
N ASP A 94 -7.31 -9.11 -10.30
CA ASP A 94 -6.79 -9.41 -11.64
C ASP A 94 -7.87 -10.05 -12.52
N ALA A 95 -7.50 -10.35 -13.77
CA ALA A 95 -8.44 -10.89 -14.74
C ALA A 95 -8.97 -12.27 -14.34
N ALA A 96 -8.27 -12.99 -13.49
CA ALA A 96 -8.69 -14.30 -12.99
C ALA A 96 -9.49 -14.19 -11.68
N ASN A 97 -9.87 -12.97 -11.31
CA ASN A 97 -10.65 -12.68 -10.09
C ASN A 97 -9.89 -12.95 -8.80
N ASN A 98 -8.57 -12.93 -8.85
CA ASN A 98 -7.75 -12.99 -7.65
C ASN A 98 -7.55 -11.59 -7.10
N THR A 99 -7.58 -11.46 -5.78
CA THR A 99 -7.42 -10.19 -5.09
C THR A 99 -6.00 -10.06 -4.57
N TRP A 100 -5.40 -8.91 -4.79
CA TRP A 100 -4.02 -8.62 -4.43
C TRP A 100 -3.93 -7.32 -3.66
N LEU A 101 -2.91 -7.21 -2.79
CA LEU A 101 -2.53 -5.96 -2.16
C LEU A 101 -1.12 -5.61 -2.63
N SER A 102 -0.94 -4.36 -3.04
CA SER A 102 0.36 -3.88 -3.51
C SER A 102 0.73 -2.61 -2.79
N TYR A 103 2.01 -2.48 -2.43
CA TYR A 103 2.50 -1.25 -1.82
C TYR A 103 3.97 -1.05 -2.14
N ASN A 104 4.39 0.22 -2.08
CA ASN A 104 5.80 0.55 -2.28
C ASN A 104 6.58 0.26 -0.99
N GLU A 105 7.72 -0.41 -1.14
CA GLU A 105 8.59 -0.70 -0.01
C GLU A 105 9.18 0.59 0.53
N PRO A 106 9.05 0.86 1.83
CA PRO A 106 9.65 2.06 2.40
C PRO A 106 11.14 2.16 2.17
N ARG A 107 11.86 1.03 2.15
CA ARG A 107 13.30 1.04 1.89
C ARG A 107 13.61 1.49 0.48
N TRP A 108 12.78 1.11 -0.49
CA TRP A 108 12.95 1.56 -1.86
C TRP A 108 12.66 3.06 -1.99
N ILE A 109 11.59 3.52 -1.32
CA ILE A 109 11.25 4.95 -1.32
C ILE A 109 12.42 5.75 -0.76
N ALA A 110 12.97 5.28 0.38
CA ALA A 110 14.09 5.96 1.02
C ALA A 110 15.31 6.01 0.09
N GLN A 111 15.61 4.90 -0.57
CA GLN A 111 16.74 4.82 -1.47
C GLN A 111 16.55 5.74 -2.68
N ARG A 112 15.33 5.80 -3.20
CA ARG A 112 15.01 6.64 -4.35
C ARG A 112 15.37 8.10 -4.09
N HIS A 113 15.14 8.57 -2.87
CA HIS A 113 15.34 9.98 -2.52
C HIS A 113 16.62 10.24 -1.74
N GLY A 114 17.43 9.22 -1.52
CA GLY A 114 18.67 9.40 -0.77
C GLY A 114 18.47 9.71 0.70
N VAL A 115 17.40 9.17 1.30
CA VAL A 115 17.13 9.35 2.72
C VAL A 115 18.23 8.63 3.52
N ALA A 116 18.77 9.30 4.52
CA ALA A 116 19.84 8.74 5.35
C ALA A 116 19.65 9.17 6.81
N GLY A 117 20.20 8.36 7.71
CA GLY A 117 20.22 8.71 9.13
C GLY A 117 18.94 8.37 9.88
N VAL A 118 17.97 7.74 9.23
CA VAL A 118 16.69 7.39 9.86
C VAL A 118 16.30 5.94 9.56
N GLU A 119 17.31 5.07 9.49
CA GLU A 119 17.11 3.66 9.12
C GLU A 119 16.14 2.94 10.03
N SER A 120 16.20 3.21 11.32
CA SER A 120 15.30 2.58 12.29
C SER A 120 13.83 2.97 12.01
N THR A 121 13.58 4.22 11.63
CA THR A 121 12.23 4.68 11.26
C THR A 121 11.75 3.97 10.00
N ILE A 122 12.64 3.83 9.01
CA ILE A 122 12.31 3.15 7.75
C ILE A 122 11.97 1.68 8.02
N ASP A 123 12.76 1.01 8.87
CA ASP A 123 12.52 -0.39 9.22
C ASP A 123 11.17 -0.57 9.91
N LYS A 124 10.83 0.32 10.84
CA LYS A 124 9.54 0.27 11.52
C LYS A 124 8.39 0.48 10.54
N MET A 125 8.57 1.38 9.59
CA MET A 125 7.57 1.66 8.58
C MET A 125 7.36 0.43 7.68
N ALA A 126 8.45 -0.23 7.29
CA ALA A 126 8.37 -1.45 6.48
C ALA A 126 7.65 -2.57 7.23
N ASP A 127 7.98 -2.76 8.52
CA ASP A 127 7.34 -3.77 9.35
C ASP A 127 5.86 -3.48 9.53
N LEU A 128 5.51 -2.22 9.71
CA LEU A 128 4.12 -1.79 9.87
C LEU A 128 3.30 -2.12 8.61
N LEU A 129 3.82 -1.77 7.44
CA LEU A 129 3.13 -2.06 6.17
C LEU A 129 2.95 -3.56 5.97
N ALA A 130 3.99 -4.34 6.23
CA ALA A 130 3.92 -5.79 6.08
C ALA A 130 2.88 -6.39 7.01
N ALA A 131 2.83 -5.91 8.26
CA ALA A 131 1.85 -6.41 9.25
C ALA A 131 0.42 -6.05 8.85
N ILE A 132 0.19 -4.82 8.43
CA ILE A 132 -1.13 -4.36 8.02
C ILE A 132 -1.61 -5.17 6.81
N ALA A 133 -0.76 -5.32 5.82
CA ALA A 133 -1.12 -6.05 4.59
C ALA A 133 -1.41 -7.53 4.90
N ARG A 134 -0.62 -8.14 5.77
CA ARG A 134 -0.81 -9.54 6.15
C ARG A 134 -2.13 -9.75 6.85
N GLU A 135 -2.46 -8.88 7.81
CA GLU A 135 -3.73 -8.99 8.53
C GLU A 135 -4.92 -8.78 7.59
N ALA A 136 -4.83 -7.78 6.74
CA ALA A 136 -5.93 -7.47 5.82
C ALA A 136 -6.16 -8.58 4.80
N SER A 137 -5.10 -9.27 4.42
CA SER A 137 -5.18 -10.33 3.40
C SER A 137 -5.58 -11.69 3.98
N GLY A 138 -5.62 -11.82 5.31
CA GLY A 138 -5.86 -13.11 5.95
C GLY A 138 -4.66 -14.02 5.85
N GLY A 139 -3.50 -13.50 5.49
CA GLY A 139 -2.28 -14.26 5.38
C GLY A 139 -1.54 -14.38 6.71
N HIS A 140 -0.38 -15.04 6.64
CA HIS A 140 0.41 -15.22 7.85
C HIS A 140 1.89 -15.36 7.55
#